data_0633f6d2ffccaa86342a5d915191b4e6
#
_entry.id   0633f6d2ffccaa86342a5d915191b4e6
#
_cell.length_a   1.000
_cell.length_b   1.000
_cell.length_c   1.000
_cell.angle_alpha   90.00
_cell.angle_beta   90.00
_cell.angle_gamma   90.00
#
_symmetry.space_group_name_H-M   'P 1'
#
loop_
_entity.id
_entity.type
_entity.pdbx_description
1 polymer ?
#
loop_
_entity_poly.entity_id
_entity_poly.type
_entity_poly.pdbx_seq_one_letter_code
_entity_poly.pdbx_strand_id
1 'polypeptide(L)'
;MHPLGRRRTSVIAGALAALPLTALGPTVPAHAATTITVAADGSGNYTTVQAALAAAPSGAIIRIKPGTYRGQVSIPAGKTGITLQGTTGTATDVVITGNAPASTAGTAGSATVLNLAKNTTVTGMTIANTYDRHDSQALALYAGGDRQVYRNVRLLGYQDTFLSWGGTGAAQVRQYVYKSYIEGAVDFIYGNGALVVDSTTINSLDRGSGKTGYITAAATHTGNRYGILITRSTLVSPGAARSVALGRCWHAGGAADATGQVLVRDSALGGQILQAGAWQDMGGFSWKTCRFSEYNNRGAGVSGGTTDRPMMSAGTAANYTSQKYLAGNDGWNPVQ
;
A
#
# COMPACT_ATOMS: atom_id res chain seq x y z
N MET A 1 81.52 -35.53 -45.01
CA MET A 1 81.49 -35.38 -43.53
C MET A 1 80.12 -34.96 -43.08
N HIS A 2 79.39 -35.88 -42.53
CA HIS A 2 78.08 -35.64 -41.95
C HIS A 2 78.16 -35.36 -40.48
N PRO A 3 77.34 -34.51 -39.87
CA PRO A 3 77.01 -34.62 -38.46
C PRO A 3 75.57 -35.01 -38.23
N LEU A 4 75.49 -35.87 -37.24
CA LEU A 4 74.30 -36.54 -36.68
C LEU A 4 73.23 -35.66 -36.16
N GLY A 5 71.95 -35.98 -36.55
CA GLY A 5 70.71 -35.39 -36.02
C GLY A 5 70.44 -35.90 -34.62
N ARG A 6 70.15 -34.97 -33.69
CA ARG A 6 69.56 -35.24 -32.35
C ARG A 6 68.07 -35.32 -32.44
N ARG A 7 67.54 -36.48 -32.10
CA ARG A 7 66.06 -36.64 -31.84
C ARG A 7 65.69 -35.97 -30.52
N ARG A 8 64.74 -35.08 -30.54
CA ARG A 8 64.08 -34.54 -29.34
C ARG A 8 62.86 -35.40 -29.02
N THR A 9 62.84 -36.02 -27.86
CA THR A 9 61.71 -36.72 -27.26
C THR A 9 60.82 -35.70 -26.61
N SER A 10 59.54 -35.51 -27.11
CA SER A 10 58.54 -34.68 -26.50
C SER A 10 57.83 -35.49 -25.43
N VAL A 11 57.92 -35.04 -24.18
CA VAL A 11 57.12 -35.52 -23.06
C VAL A 11 55.81 -34.72 -23.02
N ILE A 12 54.71 -35.41 -23.25
CA ILE A 12 53.36 -34.83 -23.10
C ILE A 12 52.99 -34.94 -21.62
N ALA A 13 53.00 -33.81 -20.91
CA ALA A 13 52.49 -33.73 -19.55
C ALA A 13 50.95 -33.57 -19.63
N GLY A 14 50.22 -34.62 -19.28
CA GLY A 14 48.75 -34.56 -19.10
C GLY A 14 48.40 -33.78 -17.83
N ALA A 15 47.77 -32.64 -17.99
CA ALA A 15 47.15 -31.89 -16.89
C ALA A 15 45.81 -32.53 -16.52
N LEU A 16 45.71 -33.20 -15.37
CA LEU A 16 44.44 -33.56 -14.75
C LEU A 16 43.78 -32.28 -14.24
N ALA A 17 42.70 -31.86 -14.88
CA ALA A 17 41.82 -30.83 -14.37
C ALA A 17 40.99 -31.40 -13.20
N ALA A 18 41.29 -30.96 -11.98
CA ALA A 18 40.43 -31.23 -10.83
C ALA A 18 39.18 -30.38 -10.92
N LEU A 19 38.02 -31.01 -11.09
CA LEU A 19 36.71 -30.38 -10.99
C LEU A 19 36.45 -30.01 -9.50
N PRO A 20 36.01 -28.78 -9.20
CA PRO A 20 35.61 -28.44 -7.83
C PRO A 20 34.35 -29.21 -7.44
N LEU A 21 34.44 -30.00 -6.39
CA LEU A 21 33.34 -30.66 -5.74
C LEU A 21 32.52 -29.55 -5.00
N THR A 22 31.46 -29.06 -5.60
CA THR A 22 30.52 -28.14 -4.91
C THR A 22 29.78 -28.94 -3.84
N ALA A 23 30.16 -28.72 -2.59
CA ALA A 23 29.41 -29.25 -1.44
C ALA A 23 28.01 -28.69 -1.45
N LEU A 24 27.01 -29.50 -1.74
CA LEU A 24 25.61 -29.20 -1.45
C LEU A 24 25.48 -29.10 0.07
N GLY A 25 25.38 -27.88 0.57
CA GLY A 25 25.01 -27.64 1.96
C GLY A 25 23.65 -28.25 2.29
N PRO A 26 23.41 -28.60 3.56
CA PRO A 26 22.14 -29.20 3.97
C PRO A 26 20.99 -28.28 3.59
N THR A 27 20.08 -28.74 2.72
CA THR A 27 18.82 -28.07 2.43
C THR A 27 17.96 -28.18 3.70
N VAL A 28 17.83 -27.09 4.44
CA VAL A 28 16.86 -27.00 5.53
C VAL A 28 15.46 -27.12 4.89
N PRO A 29 14.66 -28.11 5.25
CA PRO A 29 13.33 -28.25 4.69
C PRO A 29 12.51 -26.98 5.03
N ALA A 30 11.90 -26.36 4.05
CA ALA A 30 10.97 -25.26 4.26
C ALA A 30 9.83 -25.79 5.14
N HIS A 31 9.76 -25.35 6.39
CA HIS A 31 8.63 -25.67 7.25
C HIS A 31 7.35 -25.14 6.58
N ALA A 32 6.35 -26.01 6.40
CA ALA A 32 5.05 -25.59 5.93
C ALA A 32 4.49 -24.51 6.87
N ALA A 33 4.00 -23.41 6.30
CA ALA A 33 3.44 -22.33 7.10
C ALA A 33 2.27 -22.83 7.97
N THR A 34 2.30 -22.50 9.26
CA THR A 34 1.20 -22.84 10.17
C THR A 34 -0.09 -22.21 9.66
N THR A 35 -1.11 -23.01 9.45
CA THR A 35 -2.44 -22.53 9.02
C THR A 35 -3.41 -22.60 10.21
N ILE A 36 -4.09 -21.47 10.46
CA ILE A 36 -5.10 -21.32 11.51
C ILE A 36 -6.41 -20.88 10.86
N THR A 37 -7.52 -21.53 11.21
CA THR A 37 -8.84 -21.19 10.68
C THR A 37 -9.65 -20.39 11.71
N VAL A 38 -10.22 -19.28 11.26
CA VAL A 38 -11.15 -18.43 12.03
C VAL A 38 -12.56 -18.60 11.46
N ALA A 39 -13.54 -18.86 12.32
CA ALA A 39 -14.95 -18.93 11.95
C ALA A 39 -15.82 -18.42 13.09
N ALA A 40 -16.66 -17.42 12.82
CA ALA A 40 -17.54 -16.81 13.82
C ALA A 40 -18.57 -17.78 14.41
N ASP A 41 -18.92 -18.83 13.66
CA ASP A 41 -19.84 -19.90 14.05
C ASP A 41 -19.21 -21.00 14.91
N GLY A 42 -17.93 -20.89 15.28
CA GLY A 42 -17.20 -21.87 16.06
C GLY A 42 -16.65 -23.07 15.27
N SER A 43 -16.85 -23.14 13.95
CA SER A 43 -16.34 -24.24 13.11
C SER A 43 -14.85 -24.11 12.71
N GLY A 44 -14.12 -23.14 13.30
CA GLY A 44 -12.68 -22.92 13.13
C GLY A 44 -11.90 -23.21 14.41
N ASN A 45 -10.58 -22.96 14.36
CA ASN A 45 -9.71 -23.03 15.54
C ASN A 45 -10.02 -21.89 16.53
N TYR A 46 -10.47 -20.74 16.01
CA TYR A 46 -10.81 -19.54 16.77
C TYR A 46 -12.08 -18.90 16.22
N THR A 47 -12.82 -18.21 17.08
CA THR A 47 -14.02 -17.45 16.69
C THR A 47 -13.73 -15.98 16.33
N THR A 48 -12.56 -15.46 16.72
CA THR A 48 -12.16 -14.09 16.42
C THR A 48 -10.80 -14.03 15.72
N VAL A 49 -10.62 -13.05 14.86
CA VAL A 49 -9.35 -12.83 14.14
C VAL A 49 -8.24 -12.46 15.12
N GLN A 50 -8.55 -11.65 16.15
CA GLN A 50 -7.56 -11.22 17.14
C GLN A 50 -7.03 -12.39 17.99
N ALA A 51 -7.88 -13.34 18.39
CA ALA A 51 -7.45 -14.53 19.14
C ALA A 51 -6.53 -15.44 18.28
N ALA A 52 -6.87 -15.62 17.01
CA ALA A 52 -6.03 -16.35 16.06
C ALA A 52 -4.66 -15.67 15.86
N LEU A 53 -4.63 -14.35 15.72
CA LEU A 53 -3.39 -13.58 15.61
C LEU A 53 -2.52 -13.68 16.87
N ALA A 54 -3.12 -13.66 18.06
CA ALA A 54 -2.39 -13.80 19.32
C ALA A 54 -1.63 -15.13 19.37
N ALA A 55 -2.29 -16.24 18.97
CA ALA A 55 -1.72 -17.59 18.96
C ALA A 55 -0.78 -17.87 17.78
N ALA A 56 -0.92 -17.16 16.66
CA ALA A 56 -0.18 -17.41 15.42
C ALA A 56 1.33 -17.17 15.60
N PRO A 57 2.21 -18.05 15.14
CA PRO A 57 3.64 -17.72 14.95
C PRO A 57 3.83 -16.77 13.76
N SER A 58 4.98 -16.13 13.67
CA SER A 58 5.39 -15.41 12.45
C SER A 58 5.34 -16.34 11.24
N GLY A 59 4.95 -15.81 10.08
CA GLY A 59 4.78 -16.59 8.85
C GLY A 59 3.48 -17.39 8.76
N ALA A 60 2.61 -17.34 9.77
CA ALA A 60 1.35 -18.08 9.75
C ALA A 60 0.35 -17.55 8.71
N ILE A 61 -0.49 -18.45 8.20
CA ILE A 61 -1.64 -18.16 7.35
C ILE A 61 -2.91 -18.28 8.20
N ILE A 62 -3.62 -17.17 8.37
CA ILE A 62 -4.90 -17.13 9.06
C ILE A 62 -6.01 -17.10 8.02
N ARG A 63 -6.72 -18.21 7.88
CA ARG A 63 -7.84 -18.40 6.96
C ARG A 63 -9.14 -18.02 7.67
N ILE A 64 -9.84 -17.03 7.13
CA ILE A 64 -11.03 -16.47 7.76
C ILE A 64 -12.25 -16.87 6.94
N LYS A 65 -13.17 -17.63 7.54
CA LYS A 65 -14.43 -18.04 6.92
C LYS A 65 -15.38 -16.84 6.76
N PRO A 66 -16.38 -16.94 5.87
CA PRO A 66 -17.43 -15.93 5.74
C PRO A 66 -18.04 -15.54 7.09
N GLY A 67 -18.26 -14.25 7.27
CA GLY A 67 -18.85 -13.70 8.50
C GLY A 67 -18.40 -12.28 8.80
N THR A 68 -19.02 -11.69 9.83
CA THR A 68 -18.69 -10.36 10.33
C THR A 68 -17.95 -10.49 11.66
N TYR A 69 -16.74 -9.96 11.69
CA TYR A 69 -15.82 -9.95 12.82
C TYR A 69 -15.70 -8.52 13.37
N ARG A 70 -16.21 -8.29 14.59
CA ARG A 70 -16.30 -6.97 15.19
C ARG A 70 -15.12 -6.68 16.11
N GLY A 71 -14.71 -5.42 16.15
CA GLY A 71 -13.65 -4.90 17.00
C GLY A 71 -12.32 -4.74 16.26
N GLN A 72 -11.35 -4.15 16.96
CA GLN A 72 -10.03 -3.91 16.42
C GLN A 72 -9.24 -5.20 16.22
N VAL A 73 -8.56 -5.31 15.09
CA VAL A 73 -7.57 -6.35 14.79
C VAL A 73 -6.19 -5.73 14.75
N SER A 74 -5.31 -6.12 15.65
CA SER A 74 -3.94 -5.60 15.75
C SER A 74 -2.91 -6.67 15.39
N ILE A 75 -2.07 -6.39 14.39
CA ILE A 75 -0.92 -7.21 14.00
C ILE A 75 0.34 -6.48 14.49
N PRO A 76 0.90 -6.85 15.65
CA PRO A 76 2.04 -6.14 16.23
C PRO A 76 3.32 -6.36 15.41
N ALA A 77 4.28 -5.44 15.50
CA ALA A 77 5.50 -5.43 14.70
C ALA A 77 6.31 -6.75 14.75
N GLY A 78 6.25 -7.49 15.86
CA GLY A 78 6.92 -8.78 16.03
C GLY A 78 6.29 -9.95 15.26
N LYS A 79 5.05 -9.82 14.76
CA LYS A 79 4.34 -10.88 14.01
C LYS A 79 4.60 -10.78 12.51
N THR A 80 5.84 -10.97 12.08
CA THR A 80 6.23 -10.80 10.67
C THR A 80 5.72 -11.93 9.77
N GLY A 81 5.47 -11.63 8.50
CA GLY A 81 5.11 -12.63 7.48
C GLY A 81 3.69 -13.18 7.60
N ILE A 82 2.83 -12.60 8.42
CA ILE A 82 1.43 -13.04 8.57
C ILE A 82 0.66 -12.84 7.27
N THR A 83 -0.15 -13.84 6.92
CA THR A 83 -1.17 -13.73 5.87
C THR A 83 -2.56 -13.82 6.49
N LEU A 84 -3.40 -12.79 6.30
CA LEU A 84 -4.84 -12.84 6.55
C LEU A 84 -5.57 -13.11 5.23
N GLN A 85 -6.31 -14.20 5.15
CA GLN A 85 -6.96 -14.63 3.91
C GLN A 85 -8.43 -15.00 4.12
N GLY A 86 -9.34 -14.32 3.42
CA GLY A 86 -10.72 -14.78 3.28
C GLY A 86 -10.77 -16.08 2.47
N THR A 87 -11.57 -17.05 2.91
CA THR A 87 -11.55 -18.41 2.33
C THR A 87 -12.25 -18.52 0.98
N THR A 88 -13.18 -17.62 0.65
CA THR A 88 -13.97 -17.66 -0.59
C THR A 88 -13.31 -16.91 -1.74
N GLY A 89 -12.38 -15.99 -1.44
CA GLY A 89 -11.84 -15.06 -2.42
C GLY A 89 -12.77 -13.89 -2.78
N THR A 90 -14.00 -13.87 -2.28
CA THR A 90 -14.96 -12.77 -2.43
C THR A 90 -14.82 -11.81 -1.25
N ALA A 91 -14.38 -10.57 -1.51
CA ALA A 91 -14.02 -9.64 -0.44
C ALA A 91 -15.20 -9.22 0.46
N THR A 92 -16.44 -9.37 -0.02
CA THR A 92 -17.66 -9.05 0.76
C THR A 92 -18.07 -10.14 1.74
N ASP A 93 -17.53 -11.35 1.62
CA ASP A 93 -17.95 -12.48 2.46
C ASP A 93 -17.30 -12.42 3.83
N VAL A 94 -16.12 -11.83 3.96
CA VAL A 94 -15.42 -11.64 5.23
C VAL A 94 -15.37 -10.15 5.54
N VAL A 95 -16.00 -9.73 6.62
CA VAL A 95 -16.06 -8.33 7.03
C VAL A 95 -15.44 -8.17 8.42
N ILE A 96 -14.33 -7.43 8.49
CA ILE A 96 -13.75 -6.96 9.76
C ILE A 96 -14.24 -5.52 9.95
N THR A 97 -14.93 -5.23 11.06
CA THR A 97 -15.58 -3.93 11.27
C THR A 97 -15.37 -3.37 12.66
N GLY A 98 -15.10 -2.08 12.73
CA GLY A 98 -15.05 -1.25 13.93
C GLY A 98 -15.84 0.04 13.73
N ASN A 99 -15.96 0.85 14.80
CA ASN A 99 -16.65 2.15 14.76
C ASN A 99 -16.02 3.19 15.70
N ALA A 100 -14.75 3.03 16.02
CA ALA A 100 -14.05 3.93 16.92
C ALA A 100 -13.57 5.18 16.18
N PRO A 101 -13.89 6.41 16.65
CA PRO A 101 -13.29 7.64 16.13
C PRO A 101 -11.96 7.94 16.79
N ALA A 102 -11.09 8.67 16.09
CA ALA A 102 -9.78 9.09 16.61
C ALA A 102 -9.90 10.12 17.75
N SER A 103 -10.99 10.88 17.81
CA SER A 103 -11.25 11.86 18.88
C SER A 103 -11.31 11.23 20.27
N THR A 104 -11.67 9.94 20.38
CA THR A 104 -11.71 9.22 21.66
C THR A 104 -10.66 8.14 21.77
N ALA A 105 -10.29 7.48 20.66
CA ALA A 105 -9.38 6.33 20.65
C ALA A 105 -7.95 6.68 20.21
N GLY A 106 -7.72 7.89 19.72
CA GLY A 106 -6.48 8.25 19.02
C GLY A 106 -6.40 7.60 17.65
N THR A 107 -5.45 8.04 16.81
CA THR A 107 -5.32 7.56 15.42
C THR A 107 -5.16 6.04 15.34
N ALA A 108 -4.23 5.46 16.10
CA ALA A 108 -4.00 4.01 16.09
C ALA A 108 -5.16 3.21 16.69
N GLY A 109 -5.79 3.74 17.75
CA GLY A 109 -6.94 3.10 18.40
C GLY A 109 -8.21 3.13 17.56
N SER A 110 -8.36 4.10 16.65
CA SER A 110 -9.49 4.18 15.73
C SER A 110 -9.40 3.15 14.59
N ALA A 111 -8.21 2.65 14.27
CA ALA A 111 -8.02 1.73 13.16
C ALA A 111 -8.74 0.40 13.41
N THR A 112 -9.64 0.01 12.52
CA THR A 112 -10.26 -1.32 12.56
C THR A 112 -9.21 -2.41 12.39
N VAL A 113 -8.27 -2.23 11.45
CA VAL A 113 -7.05 -3.06 11.36
C VAL A 113 -5.83 -2.18 11.56
N LEU A 114 -5.09 -2.45 12.63
CA LEU A 114 -3.79 -1.85 12.93
C LEU A 114 -2.69 -2.85 12.55
N ASN A 115 -2.02 -2.65 11.42
CA ASN A 115 -0.97 -3.55 10.93
C ASN A 115 0.40 -2.92 11.05
N LEU A 116 1.15 -3.26 12.08
CA LEU A 116 2.51 -2.79 12.33
C LEU A 116 3.59 -3.80 11.88
N ALA A 117 3.19 -4.98 11.44
CA ALA A 117 4.10 -6.06 11.10
C ALA A 117 4.66 -5.93 9.68
N LYS A 118 5.89 -6.39 9.47
CA LYS A 118 6.56 -6.44 8.17
C LYS A 118 6.16 -7.70 7.39
N ASN A 119 6.23 -7.61 6.04
CA ASN A 119 6.04 -8.75 5.14
C ASN A 119 4.65 -9.40 5.27
N THR A 120 3.60 -8.62 5.51
CA THR A 120 2.25 -9.15 5.69
C THR A 120 1.46 -9.10 4.38
N THR A 121 0.52 -10.03 4.25
CA THR A 121 -0.46 -10.05 3.15
C THR A 121 -1.87 -10.11 3.72
N VAL A 122 -2.75 -9.24 3.23
CA VAL A 122 -4.18 -9.24 3.55
C VAL A 122 -4.96 -9.39 2.24
N THR A 123 -5.81 -10.40 2.14
CA THR A 123 -6.51 -10.69 0.89
C THR A 123 -7.93 -11.22 1.09
N GLY A 124 -8.82 -10.84 0.16
CA GLY A 124 -10.18 -11.37 0.08
C GLY A 124 -11.10 -10.99 1.24
N MET A 125 -11.08 -9.73 1.69
CA MET A 125 -11.92 -9.25 2.78
C MET A 125 -12.24 -7.76 2.72
N THR A 126 -13.27 -7.39 3.44
CA THR A 126 -13.66 -6.01 3.74
C THR A 126 -13.13 -5.62 5.11
N ILE A 127 -12.52 -4.43 5.19
CA ILE A 127 -12.13 -3.77 6.43
C ILE A 127 -12.88 -2.44 6.49
N ALA A 128 -13.73 -2.25 7.49
CA ALA A 128 -14.60 -1.10 7.59
C ALA A 128 -14.51 -0.41 8.94
N ASN A 129 -14.37 0.91 8.95
CA ASN A 129 -14.73 1.71 10.10
C ASN A 129 -16.09 2.37 9.82
N THR A 130 -17.09 2.01 10.59
CA THR A 130 -18.47 2.43 10.40
C THR A 130 -18.86 3.65 11.23
N TYR A 131 -17.90 4.43 11.71
CA TYR A 131 -18.17 5.67 12.39
C TYR A 131 -18.83 6.67 11.43
N ASP A 132 -20.06 7.05 11.71
CA ASP A 132 -20.94 7.80 10.80
C ASP A 132 -21.07 9.30 11.12
N ARG A 133 -20.47 9.74 12.22
CA ARG A 133 -20.42 11.16 12.56
C ARG A 133 -19.23 11.81 11.83
N HIS A 134 -19.45 12.74 10.99
CA HIS A 134 -18.42 13.36 10.16
C HIS A 134 -17.55 14.41 10.91
N ASP A 135 -17.39 14.25 12.21
CA ASP A 135 -16.68 15.16 13.12
C ASP A 135 -15.31 14.64 13.60
N SER A 136 -14.90 13.45 13.17
CA SER A 136 -13.60 12.87 13.51
C SER A 136 -13.05 11.97 12.43
N GLN A 137 -11.71 11.79 12.42
CA GLN A 137 -11.06 10.72 11.67
C GLN A 137 -11.46 9.35 12.23
N ALA A 138 -11.58 8.35 11.35
CA ALA A 138 -11.95 6.99 11.74
C ALA A 138 -11.38 5.98 10.73
N LEU A 139 -10.27 5.35 11.10
CA LEU A 139 -9.51 4.54 10.17
C LEU A 139 -10.09 3.14 9.99
N ALA A 140 -10.27 2.71 8.74
CA ALA A 140 -10.40 1.29 8.44
C ALA A 140 -9.06 0.57 8.59
N LEU A 141 -7.99 1.14 8.02
CA LEU A 141 -6.68 0.53 8.00
C LEU A 141 -5.57 1.52 8.39
N TYR A 142 -4.75 1.13 9.35
CA TYR A 142 -3.43 1.72 9.61
C TYR A 142 -2.36 0.72 9.17
N ALA A 143 -1.63 1.03 8.11
CA ALA A 143 -0.53 0.24 7.57
C ALA A 143 0.81 0.86 8.00
N GLY A 144 1.39 0.32 9.09
CA GLY A 144 2.59 0.85 9.72
C GLY A 144 3.84 -0.02 9.55
N GLY A 145 3.73 -1.18 8.92
CA GLY A 145 4.85 -2.08 8.63
C GLY A 145 5.39 -1.94 7.21
N ASP A 146 6.63 -2.33 7.00
CA ASP A 146 7.24 -2.37 5.68
C ASP A 146 6.89 -3.64 4.90
N ARG A 147 6.77 -3.55 3.58
CA ARG A 147 6.47 -4.66 2.65
C ARG A 147 5.13 -5.32 2.95
N GLN A 148 4.08 -4.51 3.06
CA GLN A 148 2.71 -4.99 3.23
C GLN A 148 1.98 -5.04 1.89
N VAL A 149 1.23 -6.13 1.65
CA VAL A 149 0.42 -6.34 0.45
C VAL A 149 -1.05 -6.46 0.83
N TYR A 150 -1.88 -5.65 0.19
CA TYR A 150 -3.33 -5.67 0.30
C TYR A 150 -3.91 -5.99 -1.07
N ARG A 151 -4.50 -7.17 -1.23
CA ARG A 151 -4.97 -7.64 -2.52
C ARG A 151 -6.43 -8.06 -2.45
N ASN A 152 -7.24 -7.61 -3.40
CA ASN A 152 -8.68 -7.90 -3.37
C ASN A 152 -9.30 -7.60 -1.99
N VAL A 153 -9.03 -6.39 -1.48
CA VAL A 153 -9.61 -5.89 -0.23
C VAL A 153 -10.57 -4.73 -0.50
N ARG A 154 -11.51 -4.52 0.40
CA ARG A 154 -12.36 -3.34 0.42
C ARG A 154 -12.06 -2.57 1.71
N LEU A 155 -11.61 -1.33 1.58
CA LEU A 155 -11.37 -0.41 2.69
C LEU A 155 -12.50 0.62 2.72
N LEU A 156 -13.33 0.56 3.74
CA LEU A 156 -14.54 1.38 3.84
C LEU A 156 -14.46 2.30 5.05
N GLY A 157 -14.63 3.60 4.82
CA GLY A 157 -14.63 4.63 5.86
C GLY A 157 -15.17 5.95 5.33
N TYR A 158 -14.96 7.03 6.06
CA TYR A 158 -15.38 8.37 5.65
C TYR A 158 -14.19 9.34 5.64
N GLN A 159 -13.72 9.80 6.80
CA GLN A 159 -12.51 10.61 6.90
C GLN A 159 -11.35 9.73 7.36
N ASP A 160 -10.20 9.84 6.66
CA ASP A 160 -8.96 9.14 7.03
C ASP A 160 -9.05 7.59 6.94
N THR A 161 -9.70 7.03 5.92
CA THR A 161 -9.96 5.59 5.80
C THR A 161 -8.69 4.75 5.85
N PHE A 162 -7.63 5.15 5.13
CA PHE A 162 -6.39 4.39 4.97
C PHE A 162 -5.14 5.22 5.22
N LEU A 163 -4.44 4.92 6.31
CA LEU A 163 -3.15 5.51 6.68
C LEU A 163 -1.98 4.60 6.30
N SER A 164 -1.05 5.10 5.51
CA SER A 164 0.27 4.52 5.24
C SER A 164 1.33 5.31 6.01
N TRP A 165 1.87 4.75 7.11
CA TRP A 165 2.67 5.54 8.05
C TRP A 165 3.91 4.81 8.57
N GLY A 166 5.10 5.30 8.23
CA GLY A 166 6.40 4.77 8.67
C GLY A 166 6.95 5.34 9.97
N GLY A 167 6.18 6.24 10.60
CA GLY A 167 6.67 7.02 11.73
C GLY A 167 7.11 8.42 11.32
N THR A 168 7.75 9.15 12.24
CA THR A 168 8.28 10.50 11.98
C THR A 168 9.62 10.47 11.24
N GLY A 169 9.99 11.59 10.62
CA GLY A 169 11.25 11.74 9.88
C GLY A 169 11.31 10.94 8.59
N ALA A 170 12.52 10.58 8.16
CA ALA A 170 12.78 9.92 6.88
C ALA A 170 12.48 8.43 6.85
N ALA A 171 12.04 7.81 7.95
CA ALA A 171 11.63 6.41 7.96
C ALA A 171 10.46 6.19 6.99
N GLN A 172 10.60 5.22 6.10
CA GLN A 172 9.59 4.95 5.09
C GLN A 172 9.23 3.47 5.07
N VAL A 173 7.94 3.21 5.05
CA VAL A 173 7.36 1.87 4.86
C VAL A 173 6.80 1.76 3.45
N ARG A 174 6.73 0.54 2.91
CA ARG A 174 6.25 0.27 1.56
C ARG A 174 5.00 -0.59 1.61
N GLN A 175 3.94 -0.13 0.91
CA GLN A 175 2.68 -0.87 0.81
C GLN A 175 2.24 -0.96 -0.66
N TYR A 176 1.67 -2.10 -1.02
CA TYR A 176 1.10 -2.37 -2.31
C TYR A 176 -0.37 -2.79 -2.18
N VAL A 177 -1.26 -1.99 -2.75
CA VAL A 177 -2.70 -2.29 -2.84
C VAL A 177 -3.03 -2.63 -4.28
N TYR A 178 -3.65 -3.78 -4.51
CA TYR A 178 -3.89 -4.30 -5.84
C TYR A 178 -5.29 -4.88 -6.02
N LYS A 179 -5.96 -4.55 -7.14
CA LYS A 179 -7.31 -5.04 -7.49
C LYS A 179 -8.29 -4.94 -6.32
N SER A 180 -8.36 -3.76 -5.72
CA SER A 180 -9.07 -3.49 -4.48
C SER A 180 -10.14 -2.41 -4.66
N TYR A 181 -10.81 -2.06 -3.57
CA TYR A 181 -11.75 -0.97 -3.49
C TYR A 181 -11.46 -0.13 -2.25
N ILE A 182 -11.35 1.18 -2.42
CA ILE A 182 -11.15 2.12 -1.31
C ILE A 182 -12.21 3.20 -1.39
N GLU A 183 -12.89 3.49 -0.30
CA GLU A 183 -13.83 4.61 -0.24
C GLU A 183 -13.60 5.50 0.97
N GLY A 184 -13.97 6.75 0.79
CA GLY A 184 -13.95 7.78 1.81
C GLY A 184 -14.33 9.13 1.23
N ALA A 185 -14.33 10.16 2.06
CA ALA A 185 -14.75 11.51 1.67
C ALA A 185 -13.64 12.55 1.85
N VAL A 186 -12.82 12.43 2.90
CA VAL A 186 -11.80 13.42 3.26
C VAL A 186 -10.50 12.69 3.61
N ASP A 187 -9.40 13.04 2.90
CA ASP A 187 -8.05 12.54 3.13
C ASP A 187 -7.97 11.01 3.30
N PHE A 188 -8.81 10.32 2.55
CA PHE A 188 -9.07 8.92 2.83
C PHE A 188 -7.97 7.95 2.35
N ILE A 189 -6.93 8.46 1.67
CA ILE A 189 -5.67 7.78 1.38
C ILE A 189 -4.54 8.72 1.78
N TYR A 190 -3.88 8.49 2.91
CA TYR A 190 -2.95 9.47 3.44
C TYR A 190 -1.72 8.87 4.11
N GLY A 191 -0.74 9.71 4.42
CA GLY A 191 0.46 9.33 5.15
C GLY A 191 1.77 9.63 4.45
N ASN A 192 2.87 9.06 4.95
CA ASN A 192 4.24 9.30 4.47
C ASN A 192 4.91 8.08 3.84
N GLY A 193 4.23 6.93 3.78
CA GLY A 193 4.76 5.71 3.18
C GLY A 193 4.96 5.79 1.66
N ALA A 194 5.78 4.91 1.11
CA ALA A 194 5.79 4.62 -0.32
C ALA A 194 4.63 3.67 -0.63
N LEU A 195 3.47 4.25 -0.91
CA LEU A 195 2.22 3.54 -1.16
C LEU A 195 1.92 3.47 -2.66
N VAL A 196 1.71 2.27 -3.16
CA VAL A 196 1.19 2.06 -4.52
C VAL A 196 -0.23 1.51 -4.46
N VAL A 197 -1.18 2.25 -5.05
CA VAL A 197 -2.58 1.85 -5.25
C VAL A 197 -2.76 1.56 -6.73
N ASP A 198 -2.91 0.28 -7.06
CA ASP A 198 -2.83 -0.24 -8.42
C ASP A 198 -4.09 -1.00 -8.83
N SER A 199 -4.61 -0.73 -10.02
CA SER A 199 -5.79 -1.42 -10.59
C SER A 199 -6.99 -1.44 -9.63
N THR A 200 -7.18 -0.36 -8.89
CA THR A 200 -8.12 -0.25 -7.76
C THR A 200 -9.23 0.74 -8.08
N THR A 201 -10.44 0.46 -7.61
CA THR A 201 -11.53 1.45 -7.63
C THR A 201 -11.43 2.32 -6.40
N ILE A 202 -11.36 3.64 -6.60
CA ILE A 202 -11.29 4.67 -5.56
C ILE A 202 -12.59 5.47 -5.63
N ASN A 203 -13.44 5.30 -4.62
CA ASN A 203 -14.76 5.91 -4.56
C ASN A 203 -14.79 7.07 -3.56
N SER A 204 -14.97 8.28 -4.06
CA SER A 204 -15.14 9.46 -3.21
C SER A 204 -16.63 9.59 -2.83
N LEU A 205 -16.94 9.44 -1.56
CA LEU A 205 -18.29 9.60 -1.04
C LEU A 205 -18.78 11.05 -1.19
N ASP A 206 -20.06 11.22 -1.40
CA ASP A 206 -20.69 12.55 -1.49
C ASP A 206 -20.65 13.24 -0.11
N ARG A 207 -20.14 14.46 -0.08
CA ARG A 207 -20.13 15.32 1.13
C ARG A 207 -21.31 16.25 1.22
N GLY A 208 -22.18 16.25 0.22
CA GLY A 208 -23.28 17.19 0.07
C GLY A 208 -22.87 18.50 -0.60
N SER A 209 -23.87 19.34 -0.90
CA SER A 209 -23.71 20.56 -1.67
C SER A 209 -22.69 21.52 -1.07
N GLY A 210 -21.81 22.06 -1.92
CA GLY A 210 -20.81 23.07 -1.57
C GLY A 210 -19.60 22.55 -0.79
N LYS A 211 -19.49 21.24 -0.53
CA LYS A 211 -18.36 20.66 0.20
C LYS A 211 -17.42 19.89 -0.72
N THR A 212 -16.14 20.22 -0.72
CA THR A 212 -15.10 19.51 -1.47
C THR A 212 -14.68 18.22 -0.77
N GLY A 213 -14.63 17.11 -1.52
CA GLY A 213 -13.98 15.87 -1.09
C GLY A 213 -12.48 15.90 -1.37
N TYR A 214 -11.68 15.10 -0.65
CA TYR A 214 -10.23 15.02 -0.83
C TYR A 214 -9.80 13.56 -0.85
N ILE A 215 -9.14 13.12 -1.93
CA ILE A 215 -8.71 11.72 -2.07
C ILE A 215 -7.46 11.48 -1.24
N THR A 216 -6.41 12.30 -1.43
CA THR A 216 -5.11 12.08 -0.79
C THR A 216 -4.69 13.22 0.13
N ALA A 217 -3.92 12.88 1.18
CA ALA A 217 -3.20 13.82 2.02
C ALA A 217 -1.80 13.25 2.31
N ALA A 218 -0.85 13.52 1.40
CA ALA A 218 0.51 12.99 1.53
C ALA A 218 1.38 13.88 2.42
N ALA A 219 2.15 13.25 3.32
CA ALA A 219 3.15 13.87 4.19
C ALA A 219 4.55 13.30 3.95
N THR A 220 4.90 13.01 2.70
CA THR A 220 6.18 12.39 2.35
C THR A 220 7.34 13.27 2.82
N HIS A 221 8.29 12.70 3.56
CA HIS A 221 9.48 13.41 3.99
C HIS A 221 10.33 13.91 2.81
N THR A 222 10.96 15.08 2.94
CA THR A 222 11.75 15.72 1.87
C THR A 222 12.85 14.81 1.32
N GLY A 223 13.48 13.99 2.18
CA GLY A 223 14.51 13.02 1.80
C GLY A 223 14.00 11.77 1.08
N ASN A 224 12.67 11.52 1.06
CA ASN A 224 12.07 10.36 0.43
C ASN A 224 11.55 10.72 -0.96
N ARG A 225 12.03 10.03 -1.99
CA ARG A 225 11.63 10.29 -3.38
C ARG A 225 10.16 9.93 -3.64
N TYR A 226 9.69 8.83 -3.10
CA TYR A 226 8.40 8.23 -3.39
C TYR A 226 7.43 8.38 -2.22
N GLY A 227 6.19 8.72 -2.52
CA GLY A 227 5.08 8.84 -1.59
C GLY A 227 3.90 8.00 -2.08
N ILE A 228 2.78 8.62 -2.48
CA ILE A 228 1.58 7.93 -2.94
C ILE A 228 1.56 7.87 -4.48
N LEU A 229 1.46 6.67 -5.02
CA LEU A 229 1.21 6.40 -6.43
C LEU A 229 -0.17 5.78 -6.60
N ILE A 230 -1.04 6.43 -7.38
CA ILE A 230 -2.30 5.85 -7.87
C ILE A 230 -2.10 5.55 -9.36
N THR A 231 -2.22 4.28 -9.74
CA THR A 231 -1.96 3.86 -11.13
C THR A 231 -2.96 2.82 -11.61
N ARG A 232 -3.28 2.83 -12.90
CA ARG A 232 -4.22 1.89 -13.57
C ARG A 232 -5.58 1.77 -12.85
N SER A 233 -5.94 2.79 -12.09
CA SER A 233 -7.09 2.80 -11.19
C SER A 233 -8.26 3.59 -11.77
N THR A 234 -9.44 3.44 -11.16
CA THR A 234 -10.64 4.17 -11.57
C THR A 234 -11.14 4.99 -10.39
N LEU A 235 -11.19 6.32 -10.57
CA LEU A 235 -11.64 7.27 -9.57
C LEU A 235 -13.10 7.65 -9.88
N VAL A 236 -14.00 7.32 -8.98
CA VAL A 236 -15.45 7.52 -9.14
C VAL A 236 -16.04 8.24 -7.93
N SER A 237 -17.26 8.74 -8.08
CA SER A 237 -18.07 9.28 -7.00
C SER A 237 -19.56 9.24 -7.40
N PRO A 238 -20.48 8.98 -6.47
CA PRO A 238 -21.90 9.22 -6.66
C PRO A 238 -22.27 10.70 -6.52
N GLY A 239 -21.36 11.55 -6.02
CA GLY A 239 -21.60 12.96 -5.76
C GLY A 239 -21.54 13.84 -7.00
N ALA A 240 -21.67 15.15 -6.80
CA ALA A 240 -21.71 16.13 -7.86
C ALA A 240 -20.42 16.15 -8.71
N ALA A 241 -20.56 16.53 -9.99
CA ALA A 241 -19.41 16.82 -10.84
C ALA A 241 -18.59 17.97 -10.24
N ARG A 242 -17.26 17.92 -10.40
CA ARG A 242 -16.33 18.96 -9.93
C ARG A 242 -16.41 19.24 -8.42
N SER A 243 -16.54 18.18 -7.61
CA SER A 243 -16.65 18.29 -6.15
C SER A 243 -15.49 17.64 -5.39
N VAL A 244 -14.53 17.01 -6.08
CA VAL A 244 -13.46 16.23 -5.44
C VAL A 244 -12.08 16.70 -5.92
N ALA A 245 -11.20 17.04 -4.96
CA ALA A 245 -9.79 17.28 -5.18
C ALA A 245 -9.01 15.95 -5.21
N LEU A 246 -7.95 15.89 -6.00
CA LEU A 246 -7.02 14.76 -6.02
C LEU A 246 -6.22 14.67 -4.71
N GLY A 247 -5.92 15.81 -4.10
CA GLY A 247 -5.26 15.80 -2.82
C GLY A 247 -4.89 17.17 -2.28
N ARG A 248 -4.34 17.15 -1.07
CA ARG A 248 -3.83 18.35 -0.40
C ARG A 248 -2.51 18.09 0.31
N CYS A 249 -1.73 19.16 0.50
CA CYS A 249 -0.37 19.12 1.04
C CYS A 249 -0.44 19.01 2.57
N TRP A 250 -0.27 17.80 3.11
CA TRP A 250 -0.31 17.57 4.55
C TRP A 250 1.08 17.63 5.16
N HIS A 251 1.21 18.42 6.22
CA HIS A 251 2.39 18.47 7.08
C HIS A 251 2.00 17.91 8.44
N ALA A 252 2.26 16.63 8.68
CA ALA A 252 1.89 15.94 9.91
C ALA A 252 2.48 16.64 11.14
N GLY A 253 1.61 17.12 12.03
CA GLY A 253 2.04 17.89 13.20
C GLY A 253 2.73 19.22 12.87
N GLY A 254 2.55 19.77 11.67
CA GLY A 254 3.23 21.00 11.23
C GLY A 254 4.69 20.79 10.79
N ALA A 255 5.11 19.55 10.52
CA ALA A 255 6.49 19.21 10.17
C ALA A 255 6.97 19.99 8.93
N ALA A 256 8.06 20.75 9.09
CA ALA A 256 8.63 21.56 8.00
C ALA A 256 9.34 20.68 6.92
N ASP A 257 9.71 19.47 7.28
CA ASP A 257 10.40 18.51 6.41
C ASP A 257 9.47 17.58 5.61
N ALA A 258 8.18 17.89 5.53
CA ALA A 258 7.22 17.22 4.67
C ALA A 258 7.07 17.96 3.33
N THR A 259 7.16 17.22 2.22
CA THR A 259 6.90 17.72 0.86
C THR A 259 6.00 16.75 0.11
N GLY A 260 4.90 16.34 0.65
CA GLY A 260 3.96 15.36 0.16
C GLY A 260 4.12 15.02 -1.33
N GLN A 261 4.38 13.77 -1.67
CA GLN A 261 4.50 13.33 -3.06
C GLN A 261 3.28 12.49 -3.44
N VAL A 262 2.55 12.90 -4.48
CA VAL A 262 1.45 12.14 -5.08
C VAL A 262 1.60 12.15 -6.60
N LEU A 263 1.49 10.99 -7.20
CA LEU A 263 1.35 10.83 -8.65
C LEU A 263 0.09 10.03 -8.95
N VAL A 264 -0.81 10.61 -9.75
CA VAL A 264 -1.94 9.90 -10.34
C VAL A 264 -1.63 9.66 -11.81
N ARG A 265 -1.53 8.39 -12.23
CA ARG A 265 -1.13 8.08 -13.61
C ARG A 265 -1.91 6.92 -14.20
N ASP A 266 -1.99 6.90 -15.53
CA ASP A 266 -2.58 5.81 -16.32
C ASP A 266 -3.98 5.37 -15.83
N SER A 267 -4.72 6.30 -15.22
CA SER A 267 -5.96 6.05 -14.50
C SER A 267 -7.16 6.71 -15.15
N ALA A 268 -8.36 6.21 -14.87
CA ALA A 268 -9.61 6.81 -15.31
C ALA A 268 -10.12 7.78 -14.23
N LEU A 269 -10.20 9.06 -14.56
CA LEU A 269 -10.70 10.12 -13.66
C LEU A 269 -12.14 10.44 -14.02
N GLY A 270 -13.07 10.20 -13.09
CA GLY A 270 -14.48 10.53 -13.27
C GLY A 270 -14.75 12.04 -13.22
N GLY A 271 -15.95 12.43 -13.62
CA GLY A 271 -16.36 13.84 -13.72
C GLY A 271 -16.40 14.61 -12.39
N GLN A 272 -16.35 13.91 -11.26
CA GLN A 272 -16.28 14.51 -9.92
C GLN A 272 -14.98 15.26 -9.67
N ILE A 273 -13.89 14.93 -10.37
CA ILE A 273 -12.58 15.58 -10.12
C ILE A 273 -12.63 17.04 -10.57
N LEU A 274 -12.16 17.93 -9.70
CA LEU A 274 -12.04 19.36 -9.97
C LEU A 274 -11.15 19.61 -11.20
N GLN A 275 -11.58 20.47 -12.09
CA GLN A 275 -10.77 20.85 -13.27
C GLN A 275 -9.65 21.83 -12.87
N ALA A 276 -10.01 22.85 -12.09
CA ALA A 276 -9.07 23.76 -11.44
C ALA A 276 -9.05 23.48 -9.94
N GLY A 277 -7.89 23.68 -9.28
CA GLY A 277 -7.78 23.45 -7.83
C GLY A 277 -7.91 21.98 -7.41
N ALA A 278 -7.53 21.03 -8.30
CA ALA A 278 -7.52 19.61 -7.92
C ALA A 278 -6.44 19.27 -6.88
N TRP A 279 -5.44 20.11 -6.72
CA TRP A 279 -4.45 20.09 -5.65
C TRP A 279 -4.66 21.30 -4.77
N GLN A 280 -4.73 21.11 -3.45
CA GLN A 280 -5.13 22.16 -2.52
C GLN A 280 -4.18 22.31 -1.34
N ASP A 281 -4.19 23.49 -0.75
CA ASP A 281 -3.46 23.85 0.46
C ASP A 281 -4.06 23.14 1.68
N MET A 282 -3.27 22.92 2.72
CA MET A 282 -3.73 22.37 3.99
C MET A 282 -2.94 22.96 5.16
N GLY A 283 -3.63 23.44 6.20
CA GLY A 283 -3.03 23.88 7.45
C GLY A 283 -2.01 25.03 7.28
N GLY A 284 -2.21 25.91 6.30
CA GLY A 284 -1.30 27.01 5.98
C GLY A 284 -0.14 26.65 5.06
N PHE A 285 0.00 25.38 4.66
CA PHE A 285 1.02 24.93 3.71
C PHE A 285 0.44 24.88 2.30
N SER A 286 1.15 25.51 1.35
CA SER A 286 0.72 25.55 -0.05
C SER A 286 0.98 24.22 -0.74
N TRP A 287 0.02 23.73 -1.52
CA TRP A 287 0.20 22.55 -2.35
C TRP A 287 1.36 22.70 -3.35
N LYS A 288 1.72 23.92 -3.74
CA LYS A 288 2.83 24.23 -4.66
C LYS A 288 4.20 23.86 -4.09
N THR A 289 4.31 23.70 -2.77
CA THR A 289 5.52 23.19 -2.12
C THR A 289 5.58 21.67 -2.08
N CYS A 290 4.48 20.99 -2.41
CA CYS A 290 4.40 19.55 -2.53
C CYS A 290 4.73 19.07 -3.96
N ARG A 291 5.07 17.78 -4.09
CA ARG A 291 5.48 17.15 -5.36
C ARG A 291 4.29 16.41 -5.98
N PHE A 292 3.24 17.14 -6.31
CA PHE A 292 2.02 16.60 -6.90
C PHE A 292 2.09 16.65 -8.42
N SER A 293 1.63 15.59 -9.07
CA SER A 293 1.61 15.53 -10.54
C SER A 293 0.64 14.46 -11.05
N GLU A 294 0.35 14.57 -12.35
CA GLU A 294 -0.44 13.65 -13.13
C GLU A 294 0.32 13.16 -14.34
N TYR A 295 -0.05 11.98 -14.87
CA TYR A 295 0.52 11.46 -16.10
C TYR A 295 -0.44 10.52 -16.81
N ASN A 296 -0.69 10.74 -18.10
CA ASN A 296 -1.42 9.83 -18.99
C ASN A 296 -2.78 9.33 -18.44
N ASN A 297 -3.49 10.19 -17.72
CA ASN A 297 -4.83 9.91 -17.24
C ASN A 297 -5.88 10.12 -18.35
N ARG A 298 -7.06 9.49 -18.21
CA ARG A 298 -8.18 9.60 -19.15
C ARG A 298 -9.50 9.87 -18.41
N GLY A 299 -10.53 10.25 -19.13
CA GLY A 299 -11.87 10.46 -18.62
C GLY A 299 -12.23 11.93 -18.35
N ALA A 300 -13.46 12.18 -17.92
CA ALA A 300 -14.04 13.53 -17.78
C ALA A 300 -13.36 14.39 -16.70
N GLY A 301 -12.59 13.77 -15.79
CA GLY A 301 -11.85 14.46 -14.73
C GLY A 301 -10.48 14.99 -15.16
N VAL A 302 -10.02 14.74 -16.38
CA VAL A 302 -8.71 15.21 -16.88
C VAL A 302 -8.79 16.67 -17.31
N SER A 303 -7.78 17.48 -16.99
CA SER A 303 -7.77 18.94 -17.28
C SER A 303 -6.89 19.37 -18.43
N GLY A 304 -6.13 18.50 -19.04
CA GLY A 304 -5.23 18.87 -20.14
C GLY A 304 -3.94 19.61 -19.74
N GLY A 305 -3.57 19.64 -18.46
CA GLY A 305 -2.28 20.17 -17.99
C GLY A 305 -2.25 21.68 -17.84
N THR A 306 -2.91 22.20 -16.81
CA THR A 306 -2.81 23.60 -16.38
C THR A 306 -1.74 23.76 -15.30
N THR A 307 -1.39 25.00 -14.95
CA THR A 307 -0.47 25.31 -13.83
C THR A 307 -0.98 24.77 -12.49
N ASP A 308 -2.30 24.57 -12.35
CA ASP A 308 -2.94 24.02 -11.15
C ASP A 308 -3.01 22.49 -11.17
N ARG A 309 -2.63 21.86 -12.28
CA ARG A 309 -2.61 20.41 -12.48
C ARG A 309 -1.35 19.99 -13.23
N PRO A 310 -0.20 20.01 -12.55
CA PRO A 310 1.08 19.76 -13.20
C PRO A 310 1.15 18.34 -13.78
N MET A 311 1.55 18.27 -15.04
CA MET A 311 1.73 17.03 -15.78
C MET A 311 3.20 16.62 -15.77
N MET A 312 3.45 15.36 -15.46
CA MET A 312 4.79 14.77 -15.55
C MET A 312 5.14 14.46 -17.03
N SER A 313 6.37 14.74 -17.44
CA SER A 313 6.84 14.33 -18.77
C SER A 313 7.02 12.81 -18.87
N ALA A 314 6.93 12.23 -20.06
CA ALA A 314 7.12 10.79 -20.29
C ALA A 314 8.49 10.30 -19.80
N GLY A 315 9.57 11.07 -20.06
CA GLY A 315 10.91 10.73 -19.58
C GLY A 315 11.02 10.69 -18.06
N THR A 316 10.35 11.62 -17.37
CA THR A 316 10.29 11.62 -15.90
C THR A 316 9.42 10.48 -15.39
N ALA A 317 8.25 10.24 -15.99
CA ALA A 317 7.29 9.22 -15.59
C ALA A 317 7.87 7.78 -15.66
N ALA A 318 8.84 7.54 -16.54
CA ALA A 318 9.58 6.27 -16.60
C ALA A 318 10.30 5.91 -15.30
N ASN A 319 10.59 6.90 -14.44
CA ASN A 319 11.21 6.70 -13.12
C ASN A 319 10.20 6.59 -11.96
N TYR A 320 8.90 6.64 -12.26
CA TYR A 320 7.81 6.62 -11.27
C TYR A 320 6.85 5.46 -11.53
N THR A 321 7.41 4.25 -11.68
CA THR A 321 6.64 3.00 -11.83
C THR A 321 6.38 2.33 -10.48
N SER A 322 5.39 1.44 -10.40
CA SER A 322 5.07 0.68 -9.18
C SER A 322 6.31 -0.03 -8.61
N GLN A 323 7.12 -0.65 -9.50
CA GLN A 323 8.35 -1.32 -9.11
C GLN A 323 9.37 -0.36 -8.50
N LYS A 324 9.54 0.84 -9.10
CA LYS A 324 10.47 1.86 -8.58
C LYS A 324 10.06 2.39 -7.20
N TYR A 325 8.76 2.57 -6.95
CA TYR A 325 8.23 2.98 -5.65
C TYR A 325 8.55 1.95 -4.57
N LEU A 326 8.48 0.67 -4.91
CA LEU A 326 8.49 -0.44 -3.94
C LEU A 326 9.86 -1.11 -3.81
N ALA A 327 10.77 -0.91 -4.76
CA ALA A 327 12.05 -1.61 -4.80
C ALA A 327 12.90 -1.37 -3.54
N GLY A 328 12.88 -0.17 -2.96
CA GLY A 328 13.78 0.18 -1.86
C GLY A 328 15.23 -0.16 -2.20
N ASN A 329 16.01 -0.53 -1.18
CA ASN A 329 17.38 -1.00 -1.36
C ASN A 329 17.48 -2.54 -1.46
N ASP A 330 16.38 -3.25 -1.22
CA ASP A 330 16.29 -4.71 -1.18
C ASP A 330 15.60 -5.33 -2.40
N GLY A 331 15.20 -4.50 -3.38
CA GLY A 331 14.58 -4.95 -4.62
C GLY A 331 13.18 -5.56 -4.46
N TRP A 332 12.47 -5.27 -3.36
CA TRP A 332 11.14 -5.82 -3.14
C TRP A 332 10.17 -5.46 -4.27
N ASN A 333 9.59 -6.49 -4.89
CA ASN A 333 8.68 -6.33 -6.03
C ASN A 333 7.44 -7.24 -5.89
N PRO A 334 6.36 -6.75 -5.28
CA PRO A 334 5.09 -7.48 -5.19
C PRO A 334 4.19 -7.26 -6.42
N VAL A 335 4.63 -6.48 -7.41
CA VAL A 335 3.78 -6.04 -8.55
C VAL A 335 3.39 -7.23 -9.42
N GLN A 336 2.09 -7.30 -9.78
CA GLN A 336 1.47 -8.36 -10.58
C GLN A 336 1.30 -7.94 -12.05
#